data_8f5f1a5e5ac4e4c867a811d99777df9e
#
_entry.id   8f5f1a5e5ac4e4c867a811d99777df9e
#
_cell.length_a   1.000
_cell.length_b   1.000
_cell.length_c   1.000
_cell.angle_alpha   90.00
_cell.angle_beta   90.00
_cell.angle_gamma   90.00
#
_symmetry.space_group_name_H-M   'P 1'
#
loop_
_entity.id
_entity.type
_entity.pdbx_description
1 polymer ?
#
loop_
_entity_poly.entity_id
_entity_poly.type
_entity_poly.pdbx_seq_one_letter_code
_entity_poly.pdbx_strand_id
1 'polypeptide(L)'
;MNKQTLITSLNKKYPKMHIMADGNGWVSDSPDAFSISAEEPVMDSRGYDMFNYWTEDYEVYEFGISTEFSDFLSDHGWYAEWVNPGVVAIIKD
;
A
#
# COMPACT_ATOMS: atom_id res chain seq x y z
N MET A 1 -10.26 11.34 0.91
CA MET A 1 -10.09 10.62 2.19
C MET A 1 -8.80 11.09 2.84
N ASN A 2 -8.85 11.48 4.10
CA ASN A 2 -7.63 11.90 4.79
C ASN A 2 -6.83 10.69 5.29
N LYS A 3 -5.61 10.95 5.77
CA LYS A 3 -4.70 9.89 6.23
C LYS A 3 -5.31 8.98 7.28
N GLN A 4 -5.91 9.55 8.31
CA GLN A 4 -6.47 8.76 9.41
C GLN A 4 -7.63 7.88 8.93
N THR A 5 -8.50 8.43 8.11
CA THR A 5 -9.63 7.69 7.55
C THR A 5 -9.14 6.55 6.65
N LEU A 6 -8.12 6.82 5.84
CA LEU A 6 -7.53 5.78 4.99
C LEU A 6 -6.94 4.65 5.83
N ILE A 7 -6.14 4.99 6.85
CA ILE A 7 -5.52 3.98 7.72
C ILE A 7 -6.59 3.14 8.41
N THR A 8 -7.65 3.76 8.92
CA THR A 8 -8.76 3.06 9.54
C THR A 8 -9.43 2.10 8.55
N SER A 9 -9.68 2.55 7.33
CA SER A 9 -10.27 1.72 6.27
C SER A 9 -9.38 0.54 5.90
N LEU A 10 -8.07 0.78 5.80
CA LEU A 10 -7.11 -0.29 5.47
C LEU A 10 -7.04 -1.33 6.58
N ASN A 11 -7.00 -0.90 7.84
CA ASN A 11 -6.99 -1.82 8.98
C ASN A 11 -8.25 -2.69 9.02
N LYS A 12 -9.38 -2.15 8.61
CA LYS A 12 -10.64 -2.88 8.56
C LYS A 12 -10.69 -3.85 7.39
N LYS A 13 -10.25 -3.40 6.22
CA LYS A 13 -10.30 -4.18 4.97
C LYS A 13 -9.20 -5.24 4.92
N TYR A 14 -8.02 -4.91 5.41
CA TYR A 14 -6.84 -5.77 5.39
C TYR A 14 -6.21 -5.81 6.80
N PRO A 15 -6.82 -6.58 7.73
CA PRO A 15 -6.37 -6.53 9.14
C PRO A 15 -4.94 -7.02 9.36
N LYS A 16 -4.38 -7.78 8.43
CA LYS A 16 -2.99 -8.28 8.54
C LYS A 16 -1.96 -7.33 7.94
N MET A 17 -2.40 -6.23 7.34
CA MET A 17 -1.50 -5.25 6.76
C MET A 17 -0.72 -4.53 7.85
N HIS A 18 0.59 -4.51 7.71
CA HIS A 18 1.47 -3.87 8.68
C HIS A 18 1.71 -2.40 8.29
N ILE A 19 0.92 -1.51 8.86
CA ILE A 19 0.98 -0.08 8.57
C ILE A 19 1.94 0.59 9.55
N MET A 20 2.94 1.29 9.01
CA MET A 20 3.91 2.07 9.77
C MET A 20 3.49 3.54 9.68
N ALA A 21 2.53 3.93 10.55
CA ALA A 21 1.82 5.20 10.41
C ALA A 21 2.59 6.43 10.90
N ASP A 22 3.69 6.26 11.59
CA ASP A 22 4.48 7.35 12.17
C ASP A 22 5.38 8.07 11.15
N GLY A 23 5.23 7.68 9.87
CA GLY A 23 5.74 8.47 8.75
C GLY A 23 7.20 8.88 8.89
N ASN A 24 8.08 7.92 9.02
CA ASN A 24 9.50 8.22 8.96
C ASN A 24 9.75 9.09 7.73
N GLY A 25 10.23 10.30 7.93
CA GLY A 25 10.41 11.30 6.89
C GLY A 25 11.22 10.87 5.67
N TRP A 26 11.80 9.69 5.69
CA TRP A 26 12.52 9.11 4.56
C TRP A 26 11.59 8.51 3.50
N VAL A 27 10.31 8.38 3.81
CA VAL A 27 9.32 7.76 2.91
C VAL A 27 8.91 8.73 1.80
N SER A 28 8.68 9.99 2.16
CA SER A 28 8.22 11.00 1.21
C SER A 28 8.31 12.39 1.84
N ASP A 29 8.43 13.41 1.02
CA ASP A 29 8.33 14.80 1.46
C ASP A 29 6.88 15.20 1.77
N SER A 30 5.91 14.36 1.42
CA SER A 30 4.52 14.61 1.69
C SER A 30 4.22 14.41 3.18
N PRO A 31 3.62 15.39 3.86
CA PRO A 31 3.32 15.27 5.29
C PRO A 31 2.26 14.21 5.62
N ASP A 32 1.46 13.83 4.63
CA ASP A 32 0.41 12.82 4.82
C ASP A 32 0.86 11.41 4.45
N ALA A 33 2.06 11.24 3.92
CA ALA A 33 2.55 9.93 3.52
C ALA A 33 2.78 9.02 4.72
N PHE A 34 2.57 7.73 4.51
CA PHE A 34 2.91 6.71 5.48
C PHE A 34 3.42 5.49 4.72
N SER A 35 3.93 4.51 5.43
CA SER A 35 4.48 3.31 4.80
C SER A 35 3.82 2.04 5.29
N ILE A 36 3.94 1.00 4.47
CA ILE A 36 3.45 -0.34 4.77
C ILE A 36 4.61 -1.30 4.57
N SER A 37 4.81 -2.23 5.51
CA SER A 37 5.78 -3.30 5.33
C SER A 37 5.27 -4.28 4.28
N ALA A 38 6.08 -4.55 3.27
CA ALA A 38 5.82 -5.58 2.28
C ALA A 38 6.48 -6.91 2.64
N GLU A 39 7.17 -6.98 3.76
CA GLU A 39 7.80 -8.21 4.25
C GLU A 39 6.81 -9.10 5.00
N GLU A 40 5.74 -8.52 5.53
CA GLU A 40 4.70 -9.26 6.23
C GLU A 40 3.68 -9.79 5.22
N PRO A 41 3.35 -11.09 5.26
CA PRO A 41 2.36 -11.65 4.34
C PRO A 41 1.00 -11.00 4.52
N VAL A 42 0.47 -10.42 3.44
CA VAL A 42 -0.90 -9.91 3.40
C VAL A 42 -1.45 -10.17 2.01
N MET A 43 -2.70 -10.59 1.94
CA MET A 43 -3.36 -10.92 0.69
C MET A 43 -4.49 -9.95 0.39
N ASP A 44 -4.77 -9.76 -0.90
CA ASP A 44 -5.98 -9.05 -1.32
C ASP A 44 -7.20 -9.96 -1.19
N SER A 45 -8.39 -9.46 -1.50
CA SER A 45 -9.62 -10.23 -1.33
C SER A 45 -9.72 -11.41 -2.31
N ARG A 46 -8.89 -11.42 -3.36
CA ARG A 46 -8.84 -12.50 -4.34
C ARG A 46 -7.89 -13.63 -3.94
N GLY A 47 -7.12 -13.46 -2.86
CA GLY A 47 -6.15 -14.43 -2.39
C GLY A 47 -4.76 -14.30 -3.01
N TYR A 48 -4.50 -13.22 -3.74
CA TYR A 48 -3.15 -12.92 -4.23
C TYR A 48 -2.37 -12.14 -3.18
N ASP A 49 -1.04 -12.34 -3.15
CA ASP A 49 -0.19 -11.48 -2.33
C ASP A 49 -0.42 -10.02 -2.70
N MET A 50 -0.57 -9.17 -1.69
CA MET A 50 -0.77 -7.73 -1.90
C MET A 50 0.41 -7.10 -2.61
N PHE A 51 1.63 -7.48 -2.23
CA PHE A 51 2.88 -6.92 -2.71
C PHE A 51 3.76 -8.01 -3.28
N ASN A 52 4.19 -7.86 -4.52
CA ASN A 52 5.07 -8.81 -5.18
C ASN A 52 6.03 -8.03 -6.09
N TYR A 53 7.11 -7.52 -5.49
CA TYR A 53 8.08 -6.65 -6.17
C TYR A 53 8.64 -7.29 -7.46
N TRP A 54 8.82 -8.61 -7.46
CA TRP A 54 9.49 -9.33 -8.54
C TRP A 54 8.52 -9.97 -9.54
N THR A 55 7.23 -9.64 -9.46
CA THR A 55 6.22 -10.27 -10.30
C THR A 55 6.41 -9.97 -11.79
N GLU A 56 6.06 -10.96 -12.61
CA GLU A 56 5.90 -10.79 -14.06
C GLU A 56 4.42 -10.86 -14.49
N ASP A 57 3.52 -10.95 -13.52
CA ASP A 57 2.07 -11.05 -13.77
C ASP A 57 1.46 -9.63 -13.75
N TYR A 58 1.37 -9.02 -14.92
CA TYR A 58 0.88 -7.65 -15.05
C TYR A 58 -0.65 -7.55 -15.14
N GLU A 59 -1.36 -8.67 -15.07
CA GLU A 59 -2.84 -8.68 -14.98
C GLU A 59 -3.30 -8.53 -13.53
N VAL A 60 -2.57 -9.13 -12.60
CA VAL A 60 -2.88 -9.12 -11.17
C VAL A 60 -2.21 -7.93 -10.47
N TYR A 61 -1.06 -7.50 -10.99
CA TYR A 61 -0.21 -6.50 -10.33
C TYR A 61 0.07 -5.31 -11.23
N GLU A 62 0.08 -4.14 -10.63
CA GLU A 62 0.55 -2.90 -11.24
C GLU A 62 1.82 -2.49 -10.48
N PHE A 63 2.96 -2.54 -11.17
CA PHE A 63 4.27 -2.29 -10.56
C PHE A 63 4.52 -3.12 -9.29
N GLY A 64 4.08 -4.40 -9.30
CA GLY A 64 4.29 -5.28 -8.16
C GLY A 64 3.31 -5.09 -7.01
N ILE A 65 2.28 -4.26 -7.19
CA ILE A 65 1.24 -4.01 -6.18
C ILE A 65 -0.08 -4.53 -6.71
N SER A 66 -0.82 -5.28 -5.88
CA SER A 66 -2.13 -5.81 -6.26
C SER A 66 -2.99 -4.74 -6.92
N THR A 67 -3.56 -5.05 -8.08
CA THR A 67 -4.44 -4.10 -8.77
C THR A 67 -5.66 -3.75 -7.93
N GLU A 68 -6.17 -4.68 -7.12
CA GLU A 68 -7.25 -4.39 -6.19
C GLU A 68 -6.85 -3.28 -5.21
N PHE A 69 -5.65 -3.34 -4.67
CA PHE A 69 -5.16 -2.35 -3.72
C PHE A 69 -4.88 -1.02 -4.40
N SER A 70 -4.23 -1.05 -5.57
CA SER A 70 -3.97 0.16 -6.35
C SER A 70 -5.27 0.89 -6.72
N ASP A 71 -6.28 0.14 -7.15
CA ASP A 71 -7.58 0.72 -7.51
C ASP A 71 -8.29 1.31 -6.29
N PHE A 72 -8.23 0.62 -5.15
CA PHE A 72 -8.81 1.14 -3.91
C PHE A 72 -8.17 2.48 -3.53
N LEU A 73 -6.84 2.56 -3.58
CA LEU A 73 -6.13 3.80 -3.27
C LEU A 73 -6.49 4.91 -4.25
N SER A 74 -6.47 4.61 -5.53
CA SER A 74 -6.77 5.57 -6.59
C SER A 74 -8.19 6.13 -6.45
N ASP A 75 -9.16 5.29 -6.11
CA ASP A 75 -10.54 5.70 -5.89
C ASP A 75 -10.68 6.71 -4.74
N HIS A 76 -9.72 6.76 -3.85
CA HIS A 76 -9.74 7.63 -2.68
C HIS A 76 -8.69 8.73 -2.72
N GLY A 77 -8.03 8.91 -3.86
CA GLY A 77 -7.08 10.00 -4.05
C GLY A 77 -5.69 9.72 -3.52
N TRP A 78 -5.30 8.45 -3.47
CA TRP A 78 -3.99 8.03 -3.00
C TRP A 78 -3.32 7.11 -4.01
N TYR A 79 -2.01 6.88 -3.86
CA TYR A 79 -1.28 5.91 -4.65
C TYR A 79 -0.15 5.29 -3.83
N ALA A 80 0.36 4.16 -4.32
CA ALA A 80 1.44 3.43 -3.67
C ALA A 80 2.71 3.51 -4.51
N GLU A 81 3.85 3.58 -3.85
CA GLU A 81 5.15 3.64 -4.50
C GLU A 81 6.16 2.85 -3.68
N TRP A 82 6.97 2.03 -4.35
CA TRP A 82 8.01 1.28 -3.66
C TRP A 82 9.11 2.20 -3.15
N VAL A 83 9.47 2.04 -1.88
CA VAL A 83 10.67 2.64 -1.31
C VAL A 83 11.86 1.70 -1.53
N ASN A 84 11.64 0.42 -1.27
CA ASN A 84 12.55 -0.68 -1.52
C ASN A 84 11.72 -1.97 -1.56
N PRO A 85 12.29 -3.15 -1.87
CA PRO A 85 11.47 -4.36 -1.97
C PRO A 85 10.71 -4.78 -0.71
N GLY A 86 11.03 -4.21 0.44
CA GLY A 86 10.37 -4.52 1.70
C GLY A 86 9.43 -3.44 2.21
N VAL A 87 9.35 -2.27 1.55
CA VAL A 87 8.57 -1.13 2.05
C VAL A 87 7.87 -0.41 0.92
N VAL A 88 6.58 -0.15 1.12
CA VAL A 88 5.74 0.60 0.18
C VAL A 88 5.30 1.91 0.85
N ALA A 89 5.48 3.02 0.16
CA ALA A 89 4.98 4.31 0.59
C ALA A 89 3.56 4.52 0.06
N ILE A 90 2.69 5.07 0.88
CA ILE A 90 1.33 5.45 0.51
C ILE A 90 1.27 6.97 0.52
N ILE A 91 0.99 7.54 -0.62
CA ILE A 91 1.14 8.97 -0.87
C ILE A 91 -0.17 9.54 -1.36
N LYS A 92 -0.53 10.69 -0.82
CA LYS A 92 -1.75 11.40 -1.25
C LYS A 92 -1.50 12.05 -2.60
N ASP A 93 -2.39 11.76 -3.53
CA ASP A 93 -2.32 12.30 -4.88
C ASP A 93 -2.67 13.79 -4.92
#